data_8656d6c0698bd51255a51babf60ad88e
#
_entry.id   8656d6c0698bd51255a51babf60ad88e
#
_cell.length_a   1.000
_cell.length_b   1.000
_cell.length_c   1.000
_cell.angle_alpha   90.00
_cell.angle_beta   90.00
_cell.angle_gamma   90.00
#
_symmetry.space_group_name_H-M   'P 1'
#
loop_
_entity.id
_entity.type
_entity.pdbx_description
1 polymer ?
#
loop_
_entity_poly.entity_id
_entity_poly.type
_entity_poly.pdbx_seq_one_letter_code
_entity_poly.pdbx_strand_id
1 'polypeptide(L)'
;MFATPETIDDLLELQQCMLARTQAQRQLDELPQRQDILRLRQKKAQIEAKAQQVEALLQQARQELSRISDDDERMDARQKEKQKEIEHASASGNFRAVENLSKELDTIAKKRVTLSQKNDAAVAQLEKIDQVKKQVEAALSSVEAAEVKEIASFQEQGGALQREIAQQNAAIEQLSAHIPANVLAEFKKVALRSGGVALGKYVDGRCGCCRASIDSAHLAQLRTQAPLATCPSCKRLLVV
;
A
#
# COMPACT_ATOMS: atom_id res chain seq x y z
N MET A 1 -13.50 -45.97 22.95
CA MET A 1 -13.14 -45.91 21.50
C MET A 1 -11.89 -46.73 21.30
N PHE A 2 -11.90 -47.72 20.43
CA PHE A 2 -10.68 -48.51 20.16
C PHE A 2 -9.75 -47.70 19.28
N ALA A 3 -8.65 -47.27 19.84
CA ALA A 3 -7.55 -46.62 19.10
C ALA A 3 -6.27 -47.40 19.43
N THR A 4 -5.44 -47.67 18.41
CA THR A 4 -4.13 -48.25 18.63
C THR A 4 -3.15 -47.16 19.09
N PRO A 5 -2.01 -47.51 19.71
CA PRO A 5 -0.98 -46.52 20.02
C PRO A 5 -0.55 -45.68 18.79
N GLU A 6 -0.43 -46.32 17.63
CA GLU A 6 -0.13 -45.66 16.35
C GLU A 6 -1.21 -44.64 15.97
N THR A 7 -2.48 -44.98 16.11
CA THR A 7 -3.61 -44.06 15.89
C THR A 7 -3.54 -42.84 16.83
N ILE A 8 -3.09 -43.00 18.07
CA ILE A 8 -2.93 -41.91 19.02
C ILE A 8 -1.79 -40.98 18.60
N ASP A 9 -0.68 -41.54 18.17
CA ASP A 9 0.44 -40.74 17.68
C ASP A 9 0.07 -39.97 16.40
N ASP A 10 -0.62 -40.61 15.45
CA ASP A 10 -1.18 -39.95 14.25
C ASP A 10 -2.15 -38.81 14.62
N LEU A 11 -3.00 -38.98 15.63
CA LEU A 11 -3.93 -37.92 16.11
C LEU A 11 -3.20 -36.76 16.77
N LEU A 12 -2.12 -37.02 17.51
CA LEU A 12 -1.29 -35.97 18.11
C LEU A 12 -0.57 -35.16 17.02
N GLU A 13 0.01 -35.83 16.03
CA GLU A 13 0.67 -35.20 14.90
C GLU A 13 -0.33 -34.43 14.03
N LEU A 14 -1.50 -35.01 13.74
CA LEU A 14 -2.59 -34.35 13.05
C LEU A 14 -3.00 -33.03 13.74
N GLN A 15 -3.12 -33.07 15.09
CA GLN A 15 -3.40 -31.85 15.85
C GLN A 15 -2.33 -30.79 15.70
N GLN A 16 -1.05 -31.17 15.74
CA GLN A 16 0.07 -30.26 15.55
C GLN A 16 0.03 -29.62 14.16
N CYS A 17 -0.16 -30.43 13.11
CA CYS A 17 -0.28 -29.93 11.74
C CYS A 17 -1.47 -28.97 11.57
N MET A 18 -2.63 -29.28 12.14
CA MET A 18 -3.82 -28.42 12.11
C MET A 18 -3.57 -27.08 12.83
N LEU A 19 -2.89 -27.09 13.96
CA LEU A 19 -2.55 -25.89 14.71
C LEU A 19 -1.51 -25.03 13.95
N ALA A 20 -0.46 -25.66 13.43
CA ALA A 20 0.57 -25.00 12.63
C ALA A 20 -0.03 -24.32 11.37
N ARG A 21 -0.88 -25.06 10.65
CA ARG A 21 -1.63 -24.50 9.51
C ARG A 21 -2.46 -23.26 9.90
N THR A 22 -3.19 -23.36 11.03
CA THR A 22 -4.04 -22.25 11.50
C THR A 22 -3.19 -21.05 11.90
N GLN A 23 -2.04 -21.27 12.51
CA GLN A 23 -1.10 -20.22 12.87
C GLN A 23 -0.50 -19.55 11.62
N ALA A 24 -0.03 -20.34 10.67
CA ALA A 24 0.51 -19.82 9.40
C ALA A 24 -0.55 -19.03 8.62
N GLN A 25 -1.81 -19.51 8.60
CA GLN A 25 -2.91 -18.78 7.96
C GLN A 25 -3.17 -17.42 8.63
N ARG A 26 -3.19 -17.35 9.97
CA ARG A 26 -3.32 -16.07 10.68
C ARG A 26 -2.17 -15.12 10.39
N GLN A 27 -0.95 -15.62 10.39
CA GLN A 27 0.22 -14.82 10.07
C GLN A 27 0.14 -14.26 8.64
N LEU A 28 -0.33 -15.05 7.68
CA LEU A 28 -0.55 -14.62 6.29
C LEU A 28 -1.62 -13.53 6.19
N ASP A 29 -2.71 -13.67 6.95
CA ASP A 29 -3.82 -12.70 6.95
C ASP A 29 -3.43 -11.39 7.63
N GLU A 30 -2.55 -11.44 8.64
CA GLU A 30 -2.10 -10.32 9.46
C GLU A 30 -0.80 -9.68 8.94
N LEU A 31 -0.28 -10.07 7.77
CA LEU A 31 0.94 -9.48 7.21
C LEU A 31 0.81 -7.96 7.09
N PRO A 32 1.67 -7.17 7.76
CA PRO A 32 1.58 -5.71 7.80
C PRO A 32 1.75 -5.07 6.44
N GLN A 33 2.53 -5.69 5.54
CA GLN A 33 2.78 -5.21 4.18
C GLN A 33 1.50 -4.97 3.38
N ARG A 34 0.42 -5.70 3.64
CA ARG A 34 -0.88 -5.46 2.99
C ARG A 34 -1.40 -4.04 3.24
N GLN A 35 -1.33 -3.60 4.50
CA GLN A 35 -1.77 -2.25 4.87
C GLN A 35 -0.81 -1.18 4.35
N ASP A 36 0.48 -1.45 4.40
CA ASP A 36 1.51 -0.51 3.93
C ASP A 36 1.44 -0.32 2.41
N ILE A 37 1.23 -1.37 1.63
CA ILE A 37 0.97 -1.27 0.18
C ILE A 37 -0.28 -0.43 -0.10
N LEU A 38 -1.38 -0.63 0.64
CA LEU A 38 -2.59 0.17 0.46
C LEU A 38 -2.34 1.65 0.76
N ARG A 39 -1.61 1.98 1.84
CA ARG A 39 -1.23 3.35 2.19
C ARG A 39 -0.35 3.98 1.12
N LEU A 40 0.63 3.24 0.61
CA LEU A 40 1.52 3.72 -0.45
C LEU A 40 0.75 4.00 -1.74
N ARG A 41 -0.19 3.16 -2.13
CA ARG A 41 -1.07 3.37 -3.29
C ARG A 41 -1.96 4.60 -3.13
N GLN A 42 -2.54 4.81 -1.96
CA GLN A 42 -3.31 6.01 -1.67
C GLN A 42 -2.44 7.29 -1.75
N LYS A 43 -1.23 7.23 -1.18
CA LYS A 43 -0.27 8.33 -1.27
C LYS A 43 0.17 8.59 -2.71
N LYS A 44 0.43 7.54 -3.49
CA LYS A 44 0.75 7.65 -4.91
C LYS A 44 -0.35 8.37 -5.69
N ALA A 45 -1.61 7.95 -5.53
CA ALA A 45 -2.74 8.60 -6.19
C ALA A 45 -2.89 10.09 -5.82
N GLN A 46 -2.60 10.46 -4.57
CA GLN A 46 -2.61 11.87 -4.15
C GLN A 46 -1.48 12.68 -4.81
N ILE A 47 -0.29 12.08 -4.96
CA ILE A 47 0.85 12.73 -5.62
C ILE A 47 0.59 12.86 -7.13
N GLU A 48 0.02 11.84 -7.77
CA GLU A 48 -0.37 11.87 -9.19
C GLU A 48 -1.39 12.98 -9.48
N ALA A 49 -2.41 13.13 -8.60
CA ALA A 49 -3.36 14.24 -8.71
C ALA A 49 -2.68 15.61 -8.59
N LYS A 50 -1.70 15.76 -7.69
CA LYS A 50 -0.89 16.98 -7.59
C LYS A 50 -0.02 17.21 -8.83
N ALA A 51 0.56 16.15 -9.40
CA ALA A 51 1.34 16.24 -10.62
C ALA A 51 0.51 16.77 -11.79
N GLN A 52 -0.74 16.32 -11.93
CA GLN A 52 -1.67 16.84 -12.93
C GLN A 52 -1.98 18.32 -12.73
N GLN A 53 -2.18 18.76 -11.48
CA GLN A 53 -2.41 20.18 -11.16
C GLN A 53 -1.20 21.05 -11.50
N VAL A 54 0.01 20.58 -11.17
CA VAL A 54 1.25 21.29 -11.47
C VAL A 54 1.46 21.39 -12.98
N GLU A 55 1.18 20.34 -13.74
CA GLU A 55 1.31 20.36 -15.20
C GLU A 55 0.31 21.35 -15.84
N ALA A 56 -0.93 21.42 -15.33
CA ALA A 56 -1.91 22.40 -15.79
C ALA A 56 -1.44 23.85 -15.51
N LEU A 57 -0.90 24.09 -14.30
CA LEU A 57 -0.32 25.40 -13.95
C LEU A 57 0.88 25.77 -14.84
N LEU A 58 1.75 24.80 -15.15
CA LEU A 58 2.88 24.98 -16.02
C LEU A 58 2.42 25.37 -17.44
N GLN A 59 1.40 24.72 -17.96
CA GLN A 59 0.83 25.02 -19.25
C GLN A 59 0.24 26.43 -19.29
N GLN A 60 -0.51 26.83 -18.25
CA GLN A 60 -1.05 28.19 -18.13
C GLN A 60 0.06 29.26 -18.09
N ALA A 61 1.09 29.03 -17.27
CA ALA A 61 2.22 29.97 -17.17
C ALA A 61 2.98 30.11 -18.50
N ARG A 62 3.18 29.04 -19.24
CA ARG A 62 3.78 29.07 -20.58
C ARG A 62 2.93 29.84 -21.57
N GLN A 63 1.62 29.66 -21.56
CA GLN A 63 0.70 30.40 -22.43
C GLN A 63 0.71 31.88 -22.12
N GLU A 64 0.75 32.26 -20.84
CA GLU A 64 0.83 33.68 -20.44
C GLU A 64 2.16 34.31 -20.87
N LEU A 65 3.27 33.59 -20.69
CA LEU A 65 4.59 34.05 -21.18
C LEU A 65 4.60 34.28 -22.70
N SER A 66 4.01 33.35 -23.46
CA SER A 66 3.88 33.50 -24.92
C SER A 66 3.06 34.74 -25.28
N ARG A 67 1.93 34.99 -24.60
CA ARG A 67 1.11 36.19 -24.84
C ARG A 67 1.87 37.49 -24.57
N ILE A 68 2.65 37.52 -23.47
CA ILE A 68 3.48 38.69 -23.13
C ILE A 68 4.53 38.93 -24.21
N SER A 69 5.17 37.86 -24.69
CA SER A 69 6.17 37.94 -25.79
C SER A 69 5.54 38.47 -27.08
N ASP A 70 4.38 37.94 -27.49
CA ASP A 70 3.65 38.36 -28.67
C ASP A 70 3.22 39.85 -28.57
N ASP A 71 2.84 40.30 -27.38
CA ASP A 71 2.50 41.70 -27.13
C ASP A 71 3.72 42.61 -27.21
N ASP A 72 4.88 42.18 -26.66
CA ASP A 72 6.11 42.99 -26.79
C ASP A 72 6.60 43.09 -28.24
N GLU A 73 6.55 41.98 -28.99
CA GLU A 73 6.90 41.98 -30.42
C GLU A 73 6.01 42.96 -31.23
N ARG A 74 4.70 42.97 -30.92
CA ARG A 74 3.76 43.96 -31.53
C ARG A 74 4.09 45.40 -31.16
N MET A 75 4.45 45.63 -29.92
CA MET A 75 4.86 46.98 -29.48
C MET A 75 6.21 47.40 -30.09
N ASP A 76 7.15 46.47 -30.23
CA ASP A 76 8.43 46.73 -30.88
C ASP A 76 8.25 47.09 -32.35
N ALA A 77 7.44 46.35 -33.09
CA ALA A 77 7.10 46.67 -34.48
C ALA A 77 6.47 48.06 -34.60
N ARG A 78 5.51 48.38 -33.73
CA ARG A 78 4.86 49.69 -33.71
C ARG A 78 5.82 50.83 -33.33
N GLN A 79 6.75 50.59 -32.44
CA GLN A 79 7.79 51.52 -32.06
C GLN A 79 8.68 51.87 -33.28
N LYS A 80 9.12 50.86 -34.02
CA LYS A 80 9.94 51.02 -35.23
C LYS A 80 9.19 51.79 -36.34
N GLU A 81 7.90 51.55 -36.51
CA GLU A 81 7.06 52.25 -37.45
C GLU A 81 6.95 53.75 -37.08
N LYS A 82 6.62 54.04 -35.81
CA LYS A 82 6.54 55.42 -35.32
C LYS A 82 7.87 56.18 -35.42
N GLN A 83 8.99 55.50 -35.22
CA GLN A 83 10.31 56.07 -35.40
C GLN A 83 10.52 56.54 -36.84
N LYS A 84 10.15 55.72 -37.83
CA LYS A 84 10.22 56.07 -39.26
C LYS A 84 9.29 57.25 -39.62
N GLU A 85 8.07 57.29 -39.06
CA GLU A 85 7.13 58.39 -39.26
C GLU A 85 7.71 59.72 -38.71
N ILE A 86 8.39 59.68 -37.56
CA ILE A 86 9.06 60.85 -36.97
C ILE A 86 10.18 61.31 -37.87
N GLU A 87 11.00 60.43 -38.42
CA GLU A 87 12.09 60.72 -39.33
C GLU A 87 11.54 61.45 -40.61
N HIS A 88 10.45 60.91 -41.18
CA HIS A 88 9.81 61.49 -42.37
C HIS A 88 9.18 62.89 -42.05
N ALA A 89 8.47 63.01 -40.93
CA ALA A 89 7.84 64.25 -40.48
C ALA A 89 8.95 65.37 -40.21
N SER A 90 10.06 64.96 -39.64
CA SER A 90 11.20 65.85 -39.40
C SER A 90 11.83 66.37 -40.71
N ALA A 91 12.02 65.46 -41.68
CA ALA A 91 12.57 65.84 -43.01
C ALA A 91 11.60 66.76 -43.74
N SER A 92 10.31 66.71 -43.55
CA SER A 92 9.29 67.59 -44.15
C SER A 92 9.08 68.91 -43.39
N GLY A 93 9.73 69.12 -42.25
CA GLY A 93 9.56 70.31 -41.40
C GLY A 93 8.21 70.39 -40.61
N ASN A 94 7.52 69.27 -40.47
CA ASN A 94 6.23 69.25 -39.77
C ASN A 94 6.42 69.00 -38.23
N PHE A 95 6.84 70.07 -37.54
CA PHE A 95 7.15 70.01 -36.12
C PHE A 95 5.97 69.58 -35.24
N ARG A 96 4.71 69.90 -35.60
CA ARG A 96 3.54 69.53 -34.87
C ARG A 96 3.28 67.99 -34.94
N ALA A 97 3.53 67.41 -36.13
CA ALA A 97 3.47 65.94 -36.28
C ALA A 97 4.56 65.26 -35.47
N VAL A 98 5.78 65.80 -35.49
CA VAL A 98 6.91 65.26 -34.70
C VAL A 98 6.55 65.25 -33.17
N GLU A 99 6.01 66.36 -32.67
CA GLU A 99 5.60 66.40 -31.24
C GLU A 99 4.56 65.35 -30.88
N ASN A 100 3.52 65.19 -31.69
CA ASN A 100 2.46 64.21 -31.43
C ASN A 100 2.99 62.75 -31.52
N LEU A 101 3.78 62.43 -32.55
CA LEU A 101 4.42 61.14 -32.74
C LEU A 101 5.39 60.80 -31.61
N SER A 102 6.13 61.76 -31.08
CA SER A 102 7.03 61.60 -29.93
C SER A 102 6.23 61.22 -28.67
N LYS A 103 5.08 61.85 -28.42
CA LYS A 103 4.18 61.47 -27.29
C LYS A 103 3.62 60.05 -27.41
N GLU A 104 3.30 59.64 -28.66
CA GLU A 104 2.89 58.25 -28.93
C GLU A 104 4.06 57.29 -28.68
N LEU A 105 5.27 57.62 -29.13
CA LEU A 105 6.48 56.81 -28.91
C LEU A 105 6.78 56.64 -27.42
N ASP A 106 6.68 57.73 -26.62
CA ASP A 106 6.82 57.65 -25.16
C ASP A 106 5.81 56.70 -24.52
N THR A 107 4.56 56.71 -25.03
CA THR A 107 3.52 55.83 -24.57
C THR A 107 3.84 54.37 -24.88
N ILE A 108 4.34 54.09 -26.07
CA ILE A 108 4.80 52.74 -26.46
C ILE A 108 5.96 52.28 -25.59
N ALA A 109 6.96 53.16 -25.38
CA ALA A 109 8.11 52.85 -24.53
C ALA A 109 7.70 52.48 -23.10
N LYS A 110 6.75 53.25 -22.48
CA LYS A 110 6.22 52.93 -21.16
C LYS A 110 5.51 51.59 -21.14
N LYS A 111 4.71 51.24 -22.17
CA LYS A 111 4.06 49.95 -22.28
C LYS A 111 5.07 48.80 -22.36
N ARG A 112 6.15 48.96 -23.15
CA ARG A 112 7.22 47.94 -23.28
C ARG A 112 7.93 47.70 -21.94
N VAL A 113 8.22 48.79 -21.18
CA VAL A 113 8.75 48.62 -19.81
C VAL A 113 7.83 47.80 -18.92
N THR A 114 6.51 48.06 -19.00
CA THR A 114 5.52 47.28 -18.25
C THR A 114 5.47 45.83 -18.71
N LEU A 115 5.56 45.53 -19.99
CA LEU A 115 5.62 44.17 -20.54
C LEU A 115 6.88 43.45 -20.09
N SER A 116 8.05 44.12 -20.10
CA SER A 116 9.31 43.55 -19.58
C SER A 116 9.17 43.13 -18.11
N GLN A 117 8.59 44.00 -17.26
CA GLN A 117 8.34 43.66 -15.85
C GLN A 117 7.41 42.46 -15.69
N LYS A 118 6.35 42.37 -16.50
CA LYS A 118 5.44 41.23 -16.52
C LYS A 118 6.14 39.95 -16.97
N ASN A 119 7.01 40.05 -17.99
CA ASN A 119 7.80 38.95 -18.49
C ASN A 119 8.71 38.38 -17.38
N ASP A 120 9.44 39.26 -16.68
CA ASP A 120 10.34 38.86 -15.59
C ASP A 120 9.56 38.16 -14.46
N ALA A 121 8.38 38.69 -14.12
CA ALA A 121 7.51 38.07 -13.12
C ALA A 121 6.96 36.69 -13.57
N ALA A 122 6.58 36.57 -14.85
CA ALA A 122 6.09 35.32 -15.44
C ALA A 122 7.19 34.24 -15.49
N VAL A 123 8.42 34.62 -15.86
CA VAL A 123 9.59 33.73 -15.83
C VAL A 123 9.87 33.25 -14.41
N ALA A 124 9.92 34.15 -13.45
CA ALA A 124 10.13 33.79 -12.04
C ALA A 124 9.02 32.85 -11.48
N GLN A 125 7.78 33.04 -11.94
CA GLN A 125 6.68 32.14 -11.59
C GLN A 125 6.85 30.75 -12.23
N LEU A 126 7.25 30.71 -13.49
CA LEU A 126 7.49 29.47 -14.23
C LEU A 126 8.61 28.63 -13.58
N GLU A 127 9.70 29.28 -13.15
CA GLU A 127 10.79 28.64 -12.42
C GLU A 127 10.31 28.03 -11.09
N LYS A 128 9.44 28.71 -10.34
CA LYS A 128 8.86 28.19 -9.11
C LYS A 128 8.00 26.96 -9.36
N ILE A 129 7.16 26.99 -10.40
CA ILE A 129 6.32 25.85 -10.78
C ILE A 129 7.20 24.65 -11.18
N ASP A 130 8.28 24.89 -11.95
CA ASP A 130 9.22 23.84 -12.36
C ASP A 130 9.94 23.20 -11.15
N GLN A 131 10.30 24.00 -10.15
CA GLN A 131 10.84 23.47 -8.89
C GLN A 131 9.84 22.57 -8.16
N VAL A 132 8.55 22.99 -8.09
CA VAL A 132 7.49 22.17 -7.49
C VAL A 132 7.29 20.88 -8.29
N LYS A 133 7.33 20.95 -9.64
CA LYS A 133 7.26 19.77 -10.51
C LYS A 133 8.34 18.74 -10.15
N LYS A 134 9.59 19.18 -10.06
CA LYS A 134 10.72 18.32 -9.68
C LYS A 134 10.54 17.68 -8.31
N GLN A 135 10.00 18.42 -7.34
CA GLN A 135 9.70 17.86 -6.01
C GLN A 135 8.60 16.79 -6.05
N VAL A 136 7.57 17.02 -6.83
CA VAL A 136 6.47 16.06 -7.01
C VAL A 136 6.96 14.79 -7.72
N GLU A 137 7.77 14.91 -8.77
CA GLU A 137 8.38 13.80 -9.48
C GLU A 137 9.29 12.96 -8.56
N ALA A 138 10.13 13.61 -7.76
CA ALA A 138 10.97 12.94 -6.78
C ALA A 138 10.15 12.21 -5.70
N ALA A 139 9.06 12.82 -5.23
CA ALA A 139 8.16 12.20 -4.27
C ALA A 139 7.44 10.99 -4.87
N LEU A 140 7.01 11.06 -6.13
CA LEU A 140 6.39 9.96 -6.85
C LEU A 140 7.35 8.78 -6.98
N SER A 141 8.55 9.02 -7.47
CA SER A 141 9.60 8.00 -7.59
C SER A 141 9.93 7.33 -6.25
N SER A 142 10.00 8.11 -5.16
CA SER A 142 10.24 7.58 -3.81
C SER A 142 9.12 6.65 -3.34
N VAL A 143 7.85 7.02 -3.59
CA VAL A 143 6.70 6.20 -3.21
C VAL A 143 6.63 4.93 -4.05
N GLU A 144 6.92 5.01 -5.34
CA GLU A 144 6.98 3.84 -6.23
C GLU A 144 8.06 2.85 -5.81
N ALA A 145 9.25 3.33 -5.49
CA ALA A 145 10.33 2.48 -4.99
C ALA A 145 9.96 1.81 -3.66
N ALA A 146 9.28 2.52 -2.76
CA ALA A 146 8.79 1.96 -1.51
C ALA A 146 7.69 0.91 -1.76
N GLU A 147 6.75 1.14 -2.68
CA GLU A 147 5.71 0.17 -3.04
C GLU A 147 6.32 -1.13 -3.58
N VAL A 148 7.28 -1.02 -4.50
CA VAL A 148 7.99 -2.18 -5.07
C VAL A 148 8.68 -3.01 -3.98
N LYS A 149 9.34 -2.34 -3.03
CA LYS A 149 10.00 -3.01 -1.89
C LYS A 149 9.00 -3.74 -1.00
N GLU A 150 7.87 -3.10 -0.66
CA GLU A 150 6.84 -3.73 0.17
C GLU A 150 6.15 -4.89 -0.54
N ILE A 151 5.91 -4.80 -1.84
CA ILE A 151 5.38 -5.91 -2.65
C ILE A 151 6.36 -7.09 -2.65
N ALA A 152 7.65 -6.85 -2.85
CA ALA A 152 8.66 -7.90 -2.82
C ALA A 152 8.71 -8.61 -1.46
N SER A 153 8.70 -7.83 -0.36
CA SER A 153 8.66 -8.36 1.00
C SER A 153 7.39 -9.20 1.27
N PHE A 154 6.23 -8.69 0.80
CA PHE A 154 4.96 -9.44 0.88
C PHE A 154 5.00 -10.75 0.11
N GLN A 155 5.56 -10.76 -1.10
CA GLN A 155 5.69 -11.97 -1.92
C GLN A 155 6.62 -13.00 -1.28
N GLU A 156 7.73 -12.56 -0.70
CA GLU A 156 8.68 -13.44 -0.02
C GLU A 156 8.06 -14.09 1.22
N GLN A 157 7.54 -13.28 2.15
CA GLN A 157 6.97 -13.75 3.41
C GLN A 157 5.66 -14.51 3.20
N GLY A 158 4.77 -13.97 2.37
CA GLY A 158 3.50 -14.61 2.03
C GLY A 158 3.71 -15.92 1.28
N GLY A 159 4.67 -15.98 0.36
CA GLY A 159 5.05 -17.19 -0.35
C GLY A 159 5.63 -18.27 0.57
N ALA A 160 6.41 -17.89 1.59
CA ALA A 160 6.89 -18.82 2.60
C ALA A 160 5.73 -19.42 3.42
N LEU A 161 4.83 -18.57 3.90
CA LEU A 161 3.64 -19.00 4.66
C LEU A 161 2.69 -19.87 3.83
N GLN A 162 2.50 -19.55 2.55
CA GLN A 162 1.69 -20.38 1.66
C GLN A 162 2.30 -21.78 1.44
N ARG A 163 3.63 -21.88 1.32
CA ARG A 163 4.31 -23.18 1.24
C ARG A 163 4.14 -23.97 2.52
N GLU A 164 4.28 -23.34 3.68
CA GLU A 164 4.03 -23.97 4.97
C GLU A 164 2.59 -24.49 5.08
N ILE A 165 1.59 -23.67 4.75
CA ILE A 165 0.19 -24.06 4.72
C ILE A 165 -0.04 -25.27 3.81
N ALA A 166 0.56 -25.27 2.62
CA ALA A 166 0.44 -26.38 1.68
C ALA A 166 1.08 -27.66 2.21
N GLN A 167 2.24 -27.55 2.85
CA GLN A 167 2.92 -28.70 3.49
C GLN A 167 2.07 -29.28 4.62
N GLN A 168 1.52 -28.42 5.50
CA GLN A 168 0.65 -28.84 6.59
C GLN A 168 -0.65 -29.49 6.07
N ASN A 169 -1.24 -28.96 5.00
CA ASN A 169 -2.42 -29.57 4.38
C ASN A 169 -2.12 -30.98 3.84
N ALA A 170 -1.00 -31.18 3.17
CA ALA A 170 -0.61 -32.50 2.68
C ALA A 170 -0.39 -33.50 3.84
N ALA A 171 0.26 -33.08 4.92
CA ALA A 171 0.43 -33.90 6.11
C ALA A 171 -0.91 -34.25 6.78
N ILE A 172 -1.82 -33.27 6.90
CA ILE A 172 -3.18 -33.47 7.43
C ILE A 172 -3.96 -34.51 6.60
N GLU A 173 -3.83 -34.45 5.27
CA GLU A 173 -4.50 -35.39 4.37
C GLU A 173 -3.95 -36.81 4.54
N GLN A 174 -2.63 -36.96 4.55
CA GLN A 174 -1.96 -38.24 4.75
C GLN A 174 -2.32 -38.87 6.10
N LEU A 175 -2.17 -38.13 7.20
CA LEU A 175 -2.51 -38.63 8.55
C LEU A 175 -4.00 -38.97 8.66
N SER A 176 -4.88 -38.14 8.07
CA SER A 176 -6.33 -38.41 8.08
C SER A 176 -6.71 -39.70 7.36
N ALA A 177 -5.94 -40.14 6.39
CA ALA A 177 -6.16 -41.40 5.64
C ALA A 177 -5.82 -42.64 6.48
N HIS A 178 -4.89 -42.55 7.45
CA HIS A 178 -4.49 -43.67 8.32
C HIS A 178 -5.39 -43.82 9.53
N ILE A 179 -6.11 -42.75 9.96
CA ILE A 179 -6.94 -42.78 11.15
C ILE A 179 -8.34 -43.35 10.83
N PRO A 180 -8.87 -44.30 11.64
CA PRO A 180 -10.21 -44.82 11.44
C PRO A 180 -11.27 -43.70 11.40
N ALA A 181 -12.20 -43.77 10.45
CA ALA A 181 -13.16 -42.70 10.15
C ALA A 181 -14.00 -42.23 11.35
N ASN A 182 -14.41 -43.17 12.22
CA ASN A 182 -15.17 -42.87 13.43
C ASN A 182 -14.35 -42.09 14.47
N VAL A 183 -13.06 -42.41 14.62
CA VAL A 183 -12.12 -41.72 15.53
C VAL A 183 -11.81 -40.33 15.00
N LEU A 184 -11.52 -40.22 13.71
CA LEU A 184 -11.28 -38.94 13.04
C LEU A 184 -12.48 -37.98 13.12
N ALA A 185 -13.70 -38.53 12.94
CA ALA A 185 -14.92 -37.73 13.04
C ALA A 185 -15.12 -37.12 14.44
N GLU A 186 -14.91 -37.90 15.50
CA GLU A 186 -15.00 -37.40 16.86
C GLU A 186 -13.86 -36.43 17.19
N PHE A 187 -12.65 -36.71 16.75
CA PHE A 187 -11.53 -35.79 16.88
C PHE A 187 -11.83 -34.43 16.24
N LYS A 188 -12.28 -34.42 14.98
CA LYS A 188 -12.64 -33.17 14.26
C LYS A 188 -13.77 -32.39 14.96
N LYS A 189 -14.79 -33.10 15.48
CA LYS A 189 -15.87 -32.50 16.23
C LYS A 189 -15.36 -31.80 17.50
N VAL A 190 -14.46 -32.47 18.23
CA VAL A 190 -13.86 -31.90 19.44
C VAL A 190 -12.92 -30.73 19.07
N ALA A 191 -12.10 -30.87 18.05
CA ALA A 191 -11.20 -29.80 17.56
C ALA A 191 -11.95 -28.51 17.22
N LEU A 192 -13.09 -28.64 16.53
CA LEU A 192 -13.90 -27.49 16.11
C LEU A 192 -14.40 -26.67 17.32
N ARG A 193 -14.89 -27.32 18.38
CA ARG A 193 -15.41 -26.64 19.60
C ARG A 193 -14.32 -26.17 20.55
N SER A 194 -13.08 -26.66 20.38
CA SER A 194 -11.98 -26.47 21.35
C SER A 194 -10.84 -25.64 20.81
N GLY A 195 -11.05 -24.88 19.74
CA GLY A 195 -10.02 -24.01 19.13
C GLY A 195 -8.84 -24.77 18.51
N GLY A 196 -9.10 -25.98 17.97
CA GLY A 196 -8.10 -26.84 17.33
C GLY A 196 -7.42 -27.85 18.25
N VAL A 197 -7.52 -27.70 19.58
CA VAL A 197 -6.91 -28.62 20.55
C VAL A 197 -7.93 -29.66 20.97
N ALA A 198 -7.95 -30.82 20.31
CA ALA A 198 -8.90 -31.88 20.55
C ALA A 198 -8.40 -32.95 21.53
N LEU A 199 -7.09 -33.21 21.55
CA LEU A 199 -6.46 -34.31 22.25
C LEU A 199 -5.43 -33.82 23.25
N GLY A 200 -5.44 -34.38 24.46
CA GLY A 200 -4.43 -34.17 25.48
C GLY A 200 -3.98 -35.46 26.12
N LYS A 201 -2.88 -35.46 26.84
CA LYS A 201 -2.41 -36.61 27.64
C LYS A 201 -2.79 -36.42 29.11
N TYR A 202 -3.10 -37.48 29.80
CA TYR A 202 -3.19 -37.48 31.26
C TYR A 202 -1.77 -37.48 31.82
N VAL A 203 -1.42 -36.50 32.62
CA VAL A 203 -0.07 -36.34 33.21
C VAL A 203 -0.22 -35.87 34.65
N ASP A 204 0.43 -36.54 35.58
CA ASP A 204 0.52 -36.15 37.00
C ASP A 204 -0.84 -35.81 37.67
N GLY A 205 -1.83 -36.63 37.43
CA GLY A 205 -3.13 -36.43 38.05
C GLY A 205 -4.00 -35.36 37.39
N ARG A 206 -3.60 -34.86 36.22
CA ARG A 206 -4.26 -33.71 35.54
C ARG A 206 -4.48 -33.94 34.04
N CYS A 207 -5.47 -33.26 33.50
CA CYS A 207 -5.69 -33.19 32.08
C CYS A 207 -4.65 -32.26 31.45
N GLY A 208 -3.90 -32.75 30.45
CA GLY A 208 -2.88 -31.95 29.75
C GLY A 208 -3.44 -30.76 28.93
N CYS A 209 -4.74 -30.71 28.65
CA CYS A 209 -5.38 -29.61 27.94
C CYS A 209 -5.89 -28.49 28.86
N CYS A 210 -6.74 -28.84 29.87
CA CYS A 210 -7.38 -27.85 30.74
C CYS A 210 -6.76 -27.74 32.13
N ARG A 211 -5.78 -28.62 32.45
CA ARG A 211 -5.07 -28.68 33.72
C ARG A 211 -5.94 -28.99 34.95
N ALA A 212 -7.23 -29.33 34.75
CA ALA A 212 -8.08 -29.75 35.84
C ALA A 212 -7.56 -31.07 36.46
N SER A 213 -7.59 -31.16 37.79
CA SER A 213 -7.25 -32.38 38.52
C SER A 213 -8.30 -33.46 38.24
N ILE A 214 -7.85 -34.73 38.16
CA ILE A 214 -8.66 -35.92 37.93
C ILE A 214 -8.40 -36.82 39.12
N ASP A 215 -9.43 -36.99 39.95
CA ASP A 215 -9.31 -37.81 41.13
C ASP A 215 -9.26 -39.31 40.78
N SER A 216 -9.02 -40.16 41.77
CA SER A 216 -8.83 -41.58 41.58
C SER A 216 -10.12 -42.28 41.08
N ALA A 217 -11.30 -41.80 41.47
CA ALA A 217 -12.57 -42.37 41.03
C ALA A 217 -12.84 -42.08 39.55
N HIS A 218 -12.63 -40.83 39.13
CA HIS A 218 -12.70 -40.44 37.73
C HIS A 218 -11.61 -41.12 36.90
N LEU A 219 -10.40 -41.27 37.42
CA LEU A 219 -9.31 -41.98 36.71
C LEU A 219 -9.67 -43.44 36.45
N ALA A 220 -10.29 -44.14 37.45
CA ALA A 220 -10.76 -45.48 37.25
C ALA A 220 -11.77 -45.60 36.10
N GLN A 221 -12.71 -44.65 36.02
CA GLN A 221 -13.66 -44.55 34.90
C GLN A 221 -12.99 -44.29 33.54
N LEU A 222 -12.02 -43.38 33.52
CA LEU A 222 -11.28 -43.08 32.28
C LEU A 222 -10.50 -44.29 31.79
N ARG A 223 -9.89 -45.06 32.67
CA ARG A 223 -9.18 -46.30 32.33
C ARG A 223 -10.07 -47.38 31.70
N THR A 224 -11.37 -47.40 31.98
CA THR A 224 -12.30 -48.31 31.27
C THR A 224 -12.54 -47.88 29.81
N GLN A 225 -12.22 -46.66 29.48
CA GLN A 225 -12.31 -46.12 28.13
C GLN A 225 -10.96 -46.11 27.41
N ALA A 226 -9.88 -46.54 28.09
CA ALA A 226 -8.52 -46.51 27.53
C ALA A 226 -8.47 -47.22 26.16
N PRO A 227 -7.52 -46.76 25.31
CA PRO A 227 -6.51 -45.74 25.54
C PRO A 227 -6.99 -44.30 25.28
N LEU A 228 -8.22 -44.10 24.73
CA LEU A 228 -8.77 -42.78 24.39
C LEU A 228 -10.08 -42.53 25.13
N ALA A 229 -10.02 -41.71 26.14
CA ALA A 229 -11.15 -41.34 27.00
C ALA A 229 -11.59 -39.87 26.75
N THR A 230 -12.63 -39.43 27.48
CA THR A 230 -13.09 -38.01 27.40
C THR A 230 -12.88 -37.33 28.74
N CYS A 231 -12.18 -36.22 28.78
CA CYS A 231 -11.96 -35.44 29.98
C CYS A 231 -13.31 -35.01 30.61
N PRO A 232 -13.55 -35.25 31.90
CA PRO A 232 -14.80 -34.89 32.54
C PRO A 232 -15.05 -33.38 32.60
N SER A 233 -13.98 -32.58 32.66
CA SER A 233 -14.06 -31.11 32.78
C SER A 233 -14.19 -30.40 31.42
N CYS A 234 -13.25 -30.61 30.50
CA CYS A 234 -13.22 -29.86 29.24
C CYS A 234 -13.80 -30.60 28.03
N LYS A 235 -14.20 -31.87 28.21
CA LYS A 235 -14.79 -32.74 27.19
C LYS A 235 -13.88 -32.97 25.96
N ARG A 236 -12.59 -32.70 26.05
CA ARG A 236 -11.58 -33.06 25.04
C ARG A 236 -11.22 -34.54 25.18
N LEU A 237 -10.70 -35.10 24.10
CA LEU A 237 -10.13 -36.43 24.10
C LEU A 237 -8.89 -36.46 25.00
N LEU A 238 -8.73 -37.54 25.74
CA LEU A 238 -7.66 -37.70 26.70
C LEU A 238 -7.02 -39.07 26.54
N VAL A 239 -5.74 -39.10 26.29
CA VAL A 239 -4.92 -40.33 26.30
C VAL A 239 -4.67 -40.72 27.78
N VAL A 240 -5.03 -41.92 28.15
CA VAL A 240 -4.98 -42.43 29.56
C VAL A 240 -4.09 -43.66 29.65
#